data_23d54145eec142f540ec0923b1dcc32a
#
_entry.id   23d54145eec142f540ec0923b1dcc32a
#
_cell.length_a   1.000
_cell.length_b   1.000
_cell.length_c   1.000
_cell.angle_alpha   90.00
_cell.angle_beta   90.00
_cell.angle_gamma   90.00
#
_symmetry.space_group_name_H-M   'P 1'
#
loop_
_entity.id
_entity.type
_entity.pdbx_description
1 polymer ?
#
loop_
_entity_poly.entity_id
_entity_poly.type
_entity_poly.pdbx_seq_one_letter_code
_entity_poly.pdbx_strand_id
1 'polypeptide(L)'
;LPPSKVYLTDNYKETVGTVPTNDWASSVVFDQYSESLYAHPLAYRAASNGMQMASPAVVDGTSYVDGEPTVESLLEDDTVELVVGGDGFSAKDASVDKTTDWSYEIVMANNAGSSSMRAIIAKGTPYAYYTFDNMSPTISLGAGATDLAIVKNTTASNIIGVSLKNKKDGKTHYYMLSAPSGTTWTNAGGKLTAKLPAGKNYMSVAILPDGSNEAFSLYEKYAFNFITDTKVQWEYLNNSAKVVTKYNVTTKNMETGAVGGDTIMALYPHQWRYTEADFTKYTYNTIRGTMKTVVGSSYVTQMQYNGILSTLPTTTDEETVGKIKEQLGYLYDYRKKKDDPKWICYLEGQYGGYDTYWVGKNLNTMADAIWLSGQLDNDDADMKTITDEMVDGVKDYLEFWFDPYQGYISGNYKDDYFYYDKNYGTLIGYPSSYDSDKQVNDHHFHYGYWIKAAAAVAMKDPQWAKEWGGMVYEMIGDIANANRDGSSYNKNSETRYPFLRNFDIYEGHSWASGVANYEFDENGVLAENGGLSGGNNQESSSESVNAWSSLILWG
;
A
#
# COMPACT_ATOMS: atom_id res chain seq x y z
N LEU A 1 1.54 17.28 12.80
CA LEU A 1 0.30 16.64 12.33
C LEU A 1 0.28 16.55 10.80
N PRO A 2 -0.37 15.56 10.21
CA PRO A 2 -0.52 15.41 8.76
C PRO A 2 -1.24 16.60 8.12
N PRO A 3 -1.09 16.79 6.78
CA PRO A 3 -1.69 17.91 6.06
C PRO A 3 -3.22 17.93 6.19
N SER A 4 -3.81 19.10 6.37
CA SER A 4 -5.27 19.24 6.45
C SER A 4 -5.97 19.15 5.09
N LYS A 5 -5.24 19.42 3.99
CA LYS A 5 -5.77 19.38 2.62
C LYS A 5 -5.61 17.97 2.04
N VAL A 6 -6.73 17.34 1.75
CA VAL A 6 -6.81 16.02 1.09
C VAL A 6 -7.82 16.06 -0.04
N TYR A 7 -7.52 15.35 -1.13
CA TYR A 7 -8.38 15.26 -2.31
C TYR A 7 -9.27 14.00 -2.21
N LEU A 8 -10.25 14.08 -1.33
CA LEU A 8 -11.28 13.07 -1.12
C LEU A 8 -12.65 13.70 -1.37
N THR A 9 -13.54 12.99 -2.04
CA THR A 9 -14.93 13.48 -2.22
C THR A 9 -15.68 13.47 -0.89
N ASP A 10 -16.77 14.23 -0.82
CA ASP A 10 -17.63 14.21 0.38
C ASP A 10 -18.22 12.82 0.61
N ASN A 11 -18.59 12.10 -0.47
CA ASN A 11 -19.03 10.71 -0.38
C ASN A 11 -17.99 9.80 0.30
N TYR A 12 -16.70 9.93 -0.06
CA TYR A 12 -15.64 9.15 0.59
C TYR A 12 -15.53 9.48 2.08
N LYS A 13 -15.51 10.78 2.42
CA LYS A 13 -15.40 11.23 3.81
C LYS A 13 -16.56 10.76 4.69
N GLU A 14 -17.79 10.75 4.14
CA GLU A 14 -18.99 10.30 4.86
C GLU A 14 -19.05 8.77 5.02
N THR A 15 -18.58 8.01 4.04
CA THR A 15 -18.70 6.55 4.03
C THR A 15 -17.52 5.83 4.68
N VAL A 16 -16.29 6.33 4.53
CA VAL A 16 -15.07 5.71 5.04
C VAL A 16 -14.55 6.42 6.29
N GLY A 17 -14.40 7.72 6.25
CA GLY A 17 -14.04 8.57 7.38
C GLY A 17 -12.58 8.52 7.83
N THR A 18 -11.73 7.69 7.19
CA THR A 18 -10.27 7.65 7.38
C THR A 18 -9.55 8.03 6.09
N VAL A 19 -8.32 8.52 6.19
CA VAL A 19 -7.53 8.90 5.01
C VAL A 19 -6.65 7.72 4.60
N PRO A 20 -6.76 7.21 3.36
CA PRO A 20 -5.89 6.15 2.85
C PRO A 20 -4.50 6.71 2.59
N THR A 21 -3.54 6.29 3.40
CA THR A 21 -2.12 6.60 3.26
C THR A 21 -1.34 5.30 3.03
N ASN A 22 -0.07 5.40 2.67
CA ASN A 22 0.82 4.24 2.55
C ASN A 22 0.28 3.16 1.59
N ASP A 23 -0.33 3.59 0.49
CA ASP A 23 -0.90 2.72 -0.52
C ASP A 23 -0.33 3.11 -1.90
N TRP A 24 -0.39 2.20 -2.86
CA TRP A 24 0.12 2.37 -4.22
C TRP A 24 -0.48 3.58 -4.98
N ALA A 25 -1.63 4.07 -4.55
CA ALA A 25 -2.32 5.20 -5.15
C ALA A 25 -2.47 6.41 -4.22
N SER A 26 -1.79 6.45 -3.07
CA SER A 26 -1.97 7.50 -2.07
C SER A 26 -1.60 8.91 -2.58
N SER A 27 -0.76 9.06 -3.60
CA SER A 27 -0.45 10.37 -4.17
C SER A 27 -1.70 11.13 -4.66
N VAL A 28 -2.72 10.45 -5.17
CA VAL A 28 -3.97 11.09 -5.60
C VAL A 28 -4.75 11.72 -4.45
N VAL A 29 -4.46 11.33 -3.21
CA VAL A 29 -5.09 11.91 -2.02
C VAL A 29 -4.44 13.24 -1.61
N PHE A 30 -3.16 13.42 -1.91
CA PHE A 30 -2.35 14.53 -1.41
C PHE A 30 -1.99 15.55 -2.49
N ASP A 31 -1.92 15.14 -3.74
CA ASP A 31 -1.61 16.02 -4.86
C ASP A 31 -2.87 16.53 -5.55
N GLN A 32 -2.76 17.67 -6.22
CA GLN A 32 -3.87 18.21 -7.02
C GLN A 32 -4.35 17.20 -8.08
N TYR A 33 -3.42 16.39 -8.59
CA TYR A 33 -3.72 15.30 -9.52
C TYR A 33 -3.19 13.98 -8.96
N SER A 34 -2.13 13.43 -9.51
CA SER A 34 -1.41 12.29 -8.91
C SER A 34 0.00 12.20 -9.48
N GLU A 35 0.84 11.48 -8.79
CA GLU A 35 2.03 10.87 -9.35
C GLU A 35 1.70 9.62 -10.14
N SER A 36 2.73 8.87 -10.51
CA SER A 36 2.56 7.60 -11.23
C SER A 36 1.93 6.54 -10.34
N LEU A 37 0.82 5.98 -10.79
CA LEU A 37 0.04 4.94 -10.11
C LEU A 37 0.28 3.61 -10.83
N TYR A 38 1.06 2.72 -10.22
CA TYR A 38 1.43 1.43 -10.83
C TYR A 38 0.43 0.34 -10.47
N ALA A 39 -0.56 0.14 -11.31
CA ALA A 39 -1.59 -0.90 -11.14
C ALA A 39 -1.33 -2.16 -11.99
N HIS A 40 -0.20 -2.28 -12.64
CA HIS A 40 0.17 -3.35 -13.56
C HIS A 40 -0.99 -4.26 -14.01
N PRO A 41 -1.11 -4.57 -15.31
CA PRO A 41 -0.15 -4.27 -16.39
C PRO A 41 -0.26 -2.86 -16.98
N LEU A 42 -0.91 -1.93 -16.33
CA LEU A 42 -1.02 -0.52 -16.71
C LEU A 42 -0.46 0.37 -15.60
N ALA A 43 0.12 1.49 -15.99
CA ALA A 43 0.40 2.61 -15.11
C ALA A 43 -0.50 3.78 -15.49
N TYR A 44 -0.85 4.59 -14.50
CA TYR A 44 -1.77 5.72 -14.63
C TYR A 44 -1.20 6.97 -13.99
N ARG A 45 -1.63 8.13 -14.48
CA ARG A 45 -1.40 9.41 -13.82
C ARG A 45 -2.59 10.32 -14.10
N ALA A 46 -3.22 10.83 -13.05
CA ALA A 46 -4.21 11.88 -13.20
C ALA A 46 -3.53 13.19 -13.59
N ALA A 47 -4.12 13.94 -14.51
CA ALA A 47 -3.63 15.24 -14.97
C ALA A 47 -4.78 16.14 -15.38
N SER A 48 -4.51 17.42 -15.63
CA SER A 48 -5.57 18.37 -16.03
C SER A 48 -6.32 17.95 -17.29
N ASN A 49 -5.66 17.26 -18.23
CA ASN A 49 -6.25 16.80 -19.49
C ASN A 49 -6.98 15.45 -19.41
N GLY A 50 -7.01 14.82 -18.23
CA GLY A 50 -7.66 13.52 -17.99
C GLY A 50 -6.74 12.50 -17.36
N MET A 51 -7.09 11.22 -17.51
CA MET A 51 -6.29 10.11 -17.03
C MET A 51 -5.27 9.69 -18.09
N GLN A 52 -4.02 9.89 -17.80
CA GLN A 52 -2.88 9.44 -18.59
C GLN A 52 -2.59 7.98 -18.27
N MET A 53 -2.17 7.19 -19.26
CA MET A 53 -1.89 5.79 -19.09
C MET A 53 -0.78 5.30 -20.04
N ALA A 54 -0.07 4.28 -19.60
CA ALA A 54 0.93 3.58 -20.38
C ALA A 54 1.12 2.14 -19.92
N SER A 55 1.75 1.34 -20.78
CA SER A 55 2.35 0.07 -20.37
C SER A 55 3.67 0.36 -19.65
N PRO A 56 3.85 -0.02 -18.38
CA PRO A 56 5.13 0.11 -17.68
C PRO A 56 6.09 -1.02 -18.05
N ALA A 57 5.88 -1.66 -19.21
CA ALA A 57 6.61 -2.87 -19.62
C ALA A 57 8.09 -2.62 -19.91
N VAL A 58 8.53 -1.37 -19.93
CA VAL A 58 9.90 -1.08 -20.36
C VAL A 58 10.66 -0.40 -19.26
N VAL A 59 11.37 -1.22 -18.57
CA VAL A 59 12.56 -0.79 -17.86
C VAL A 59 13.74 -1.03 -18.81
N ASP A 60 13.96 -0.10 -19.71
CA ASP A 60 15.19 -0.09 -20.49
C ASP A 60 16.20 0.80 -19.80
N GLY A 61 17.03 0.16 -19.04
CA GLY A 61 18.22 0.78 -18.51
C GLY A 61 18.30 0.71 -17.00
N THR A 62 19.41 0.17 -16.57
CA THR A 62 19.93 0.40 -15.25
C THR A 62 20.51 1.81 -15.26
N SER A 63 19.85 2.77 -14.64
CA SER A 63 20.48 4.01 -14.25
C SER A 63 21.35 3.76 -13.00
N TYR A 64 22.33 4.60 -12.77
CA TYR A 64 23.16 4.52 -11.57
C TYR A 64 23.00 5.82 -10.79
N VAL A 65 22.49 5.72 -9.58
CA VAL A 65 22.45 6.83 -8.63
C VAL A 65 23.50 6.55 -7.57
N ASP A 66 24.44 7.46 -7.40
CA ASP A 66 25.56 7.33 -6.46
C ASP A 66 26.39 6.02 -6.61
N GLY A 67 26.43 5.47 -7.84
CA GLY A 67 27.16 4.24 -8.15
C GLY A 67 26.37 2.95 -7.96
N GLU A 68 25.14 3.02 -7.44
CA GLU A 68 24.25 1.86 -7.29
C GLU A 68 23.30 1.74 -8.49
N PRO A 69 23.04 0.51 -8.97
CA PRO A 69 22.11 0.28 -10.06
C PRO A 69 20.68 0.56 -9.61
N THR A 70 20.03 1.50 -10.28
CA THR A 70 18.63 1.85 -10.05
C THR A 70 17.82 1.46 -11.26
N VAL A 71 16.72 0.74 -11.03
CA VAL A 71 15.76 0.39 -12.07
C VAL A 71 14.56 1.32 -11.91
N GLU A 72 14.41 2.26 -12.84
CA GLU A 72 13.30 3.23 -12.82
C GLU A 72 12.26 2.88 -13.89
N SER A 73 11.00 2.94 -13.49
CA SER A 73 9.85 2.84 -14.38
C SER A 73 8.88 3.94 -14.02
N LEU A 74 9.20 5.17 -14.39
CA LEU A 74 8.36 6.34 -14.11
C LEU A 74 7.40 6.58 -15.27
N LEU A 75 6.15 6.92 -14.96
CA LEU A 75 5.20 7.45 -15.93
C LEU A 75 5.38 8.98 -16.01
N GLU A 76 6.42 9.40 -16.67
CA GLU A 76 6.70 10.80 -16.98
C GLU A 76 5.96 11.23 -18.27
N ASP A 77 5.96 12.53 -18.56
CA ASP A 77 5.26 13.07 -19.74
C ASP A 77 5.68 12.39 -21.04
N ASP A 78 6.98 12.09 -21.21
CA ASP A 78 7.55 11.46 -22.39
C ASP A 78 7.33 9.94 -22.47
N THR A 79 6.74 9.32 -21.44
CA THR A 79 6.39 7.90 -21.41
C THR A 79 4.90 7.63 -21.51
N VAL A 80 4.05 8.65 -21.35
CA VAL A 80 2.60 8.53 -21.49
C VAL A 80 2.24 8.09 -22.90
N GLU A 81 1.49 7.00 -23.04
CA GLU A 81 1.05 6.46 -24.33
C GLU A 81 -0.31 7.01 -24.77
N LEU A 82 -1.29 6.98 -23.87
CA LEU A 82 -2.65 7.44 -24.12
C LEU A 82 -3.12 8.39 -23.03
N VAL A 83 -3.99 9.29 -23.40
CA VAL A 83 -4.75 10.15 -22.48
C VAL A 83 -6.23 9.93 -22.73
N VAL A 84 -6.95 9.52 -21.70
CA VAL A 84 -8.42 9.43 -21.67
C VAL A 84 -8.95 10.70 -21.02
N GLY A 85 -9.70 11.49 -21.78
CA GLY A 85 -10.25 12.77 -21.32
C GLY A 85 -11.56 13.11 -22.02
N GLY A 86 -11.83 14.38 -22.22
CA GLY A 86 -13.00 14.87 -22.91
C GLY A 86 -12.68 16.05 -23.84
N ASP A 87 -13.54 16.26 -24.80
CA ASP A 87 -13.37 17.39 -25.74
C ASP A 87 -13.55 18.73 -25.00
N GLY A 88 -12.48 19.52 -24.97
CA GLY A 88 -12.45 20.79 -24.22
C GLY A 88 -12.44 20.65 -22.71
N PHE A 89 -12.25 19.45 -22.18
CA PHE A 89 -12.19 19.18 -20.74
C PHE A 89 -10.83 19.55 -20.15
N SER A 90 -10.88 20.23 -19.00
CA SER A 90 -9.72 20.46 -18.15
C SER A 90 -10.15 20.27 -16.71
N ALA A 91 -9.62 19.25 -16.07
CA ALA A 91 -9.88 18.95 -14.67
C ALA A 91 -9.27 20.03 -13.76
N LYS A 92 -10.00 20.39 -12.71
CA LYS A 92 -9.50 21.24 -11.62
C LYS A 92 -8.53 20.47 -10.74
N ASP A 93 -8.92 19.26 -10.37
CA ASP A 93 -8.19 18.33 -9.52
C ASP A 93 -8.67 16.90 -9.79
N ALA A 94 -8.00 15.95 -9.13
CA ALA A 94 -8.43 14.57 -9.04
C ALA A 94 -8.72 14.24 -7.56
N SER A 95 -9.83 13.57 -7.28
CA SER A 95 -10.23 13.20 -5.92
C SER A 95 -10.66 11.75 -5.84
N VAL A 96 -10.28 11.07 -4.76
CA VAL A 96 -10.71 9.69 -4.51
C VAL A 96 -12.15 9.69 -4.04
N ASP A 97 -13.00 8.88 -4.68
CA ASP A 97 -14.41 8.73 -4.33
C ASP A 97 -14.72 7.39 -3.65
N LYS A 98 -13.93 6.35 -3.98
CA LYS A 98 -14.05 5.04 -3.38
C LYS A 98 -12.73 4.28 -3.47
N THR A 99 -12.45 3.48 -2.45
CA THR A 99 -11.38 2.48 -2.45
C THR A 99 -11.95 1.11 -2.14
N THR A 100 -11.29 0.07 -2.62
CA THR A 100 -11.52 -1.32 -2.24
C THR A 100 -10.16 -1.95 -1.91
N ASP A 101 -10.08 -3.24 -1.66
CA ASP A 101 -8.82 -3.85 -1.22
C ASP A 101 -7.63 -3.60 -2.17
N TRP A 102 -7.87 -3.44 -3.49
CA TRP A 102 -6.84 -3.09 -4.48
C TRP A 102 -7.37 -2.31 -5.70
N SER A 103 -8.44 -1.52 -5.53
CA SER A 103 -8.93 -0.63 -6.58
C SER A 103 -9.26 0.76 -6.05
N TYR A 104 -9.19 1.75 -6.95
CA TYR A 104 -9.52 3.14 -6.69
C TYR A 104 -10.53 3.66 -7.72
N GLU A 105 -11.52 4.41 -7.24
CA GLU A 105 -12.39 5.24 -8.08
C GLU A 105 -11.97 6.70 -7.90
N ILE A 106 -11.54 7.33 -8.98
CA ILE A 106 -10.99 8.70 -9.01
C ILE A 106 -11.92 9.57 -9.84
N VAL A 107 -12.38 10.66 -9.26
CA VAL A 107 -13.25 11.67 -9.93
C VAL A 107 -12.42 12.88 -10.29
N MET A 108 -12.59 13.36 -11.51
CA MET A 108 -11.97 14.56 -12.04
C MET A 108 -13.07 15.45 -12.63
N ALA A 109 -13.25 16.64 -12.08
CA ALA A 109 -14.25 17.60 -12.50
C ALA A 109 -13.60 18.88 -13.01
N ASN A 110 -14.23 19.57 -13.96
CA ASN A 110 -13.78 20.88 -14.39
C ASN A 110 -14.05 21.97 -13.31
N ASN A 111 -13.44 23.14 -13.45
CA ASN A 111 -13.58 24.24 -12.48
C ASN A 111 -15.03 24.64 -12.21
N ALA A 112 -15.90 24.54 -13.20
CA ALA A 112 -17.30 24.91 -13.06
C ALA A 112 -18.17 23.79 -12.44
N GLY A 113 -17.62 22.58 -12.27
CA GLY A 113 -18.38 21.39 -11.84
C GLY A 113 -19.45 20.95 -12.85
N SER A 114 -19.41 21.48 -14.08
CA SER A 114 -20.41 21.22 -15.11
C SER A 114 -20.14 19.96 -15.93
N SER A 115 -18.91 19.48 -15.94
CA SER A 115 -18.50 18.23 -16.56
C SER A 115 -17.51 17.48 -15.69
N SER A 116 -17.59 16.17 -15.70
CA SER A 116 -16.67 15.32 -14.94
C SER A 116 -16.42 13.98 -15.62
N MET A 117 -15.32 13.34 -15.24
CA MET A 117 -15.05 11.94 -15.53
C MET A 117 -14.69 11.19 -14.24
N ARG A 118 -15.00 9.93 -14.22
CA ARG A 118 -14.60 8.99 -13.19
C ARG A 118 -13.73 7.91 -13.81
N ALA A 119 -12.59 7.62 -13.23
CA ALA A 119 -11.76 6.49 -13.58
C ALA A 119 -11.84 5.43 -12.48
N ILE A 120 -12.00 4.17 -12.86
CA ILE A 120 -11.90 3.00 -11.99
C ILE A 120 -10.66 2.24 -12.42
N ILE A 121 -9.67 2.17 -11.54
CA ILE A 121 -8.41 1.50 -11.76
C ILE A 121 -8.17 0.45 -10.68
N ALA A 122 -7.60 -0.68 -11.03
CA ALA A 122 -7.32 -1.76 -10.09
C ALA A 122 -6.03 -2.48 -10.46
N LYS A 123 -5.32 -2.98 -9.45
CA LYS A 123 -4.14 -3.82 -9.70
C LYS A 123 -4.54 -5.12 -10.37
N GLY A 124 -3.65 -5.64 -11.21
CA GLY A 124 -3.85 -6.94 -11.86
C GLY A 124 -5.01 -7.00 -12.85
N THR A 125 -5.45 -5.87 -13.41
CA THR A 125 -6.41 -5.86 -14.52
C THR A 125 -5.83 -5.16 -15.74
N PRO A 126 -5.98 -5.74 -16.94
CA PRO A 126 -5.59 -5.03 -18.17
C PRO A 126 -6.57 -3.94 -18.59
N TYR A 127 -7.68 -3.74 -17.85
CA TYR A 127 -8.72 -2.76 -18.16
C TYR A 127 -8.63 -1.56 -17.24
N ALA A 128 -8.90 -0.37 -17.80
CA ALA A 128 -9.30 0.83 -17.09
C ALA A 128 -10.73 1.17 -17.48
N TYR A 129 -11.56 1.55 -16.52
CA TYR A 129 -12.97 1.83 -16.75
C TYR A 129 -13.28 3.29 -16.47
N TYR A 130 -14.15 3.88 -17.31
CA TYR A 130 -14.45 5.29 -17.23
C TYR A 130 -15.95 5.54 -17.34
N THR A 131 -16.43 6.54 -16.60
CA THR A 131 -17.73 7.16 -16.82
C THR A 131 -17.57 8.66 -17.01
N PHE A 132 -18.48 9.28 -17.77
CA PHE A 132 -18.39 10.66 -18.20
C PHE A 132 -19.71 11.39 -17.99
N ASP A 133 -19.66 12.58 -17.43
CA ASP A 133 -20.82 13.43 -17.23
C ASP A 133 -20.66 14.72 -18.03
N ASN A 134 -21.64 15.00 -18.91
CA ASN A 134 -21.72 16.20 -19.75
C ASN A 134 -20.45 16.46 -20.59
N MET A 135 -19.84 15.42 -21.13
CA MET A 135 -18.67 15.53 -22.00
C MET A 135 -18.62 14.38 -23.01
N SER A 136 -18.02 14.60 -24.16
CA SER A 136 -17.70 13.56 -25.13
C SER A 136 -16.32 12.98 -24.84
N PRO A 137 -16.20 11.66 -24.62
CA PRO A 137 -14.90 11.03 -24.34
C PRO A 137 -13.92 11.20 -25.50
N THR A 138 -12.68 11.47 -25.16
CA THR A 138 -11.59 11.54 -26.14
C THR A 138 -10.44 10.62 -25.73
N ILE A 139 -9.80 10.03 -26.73
CA ILE A 139 -8.55 9.30 -26.59
C ILE A 139 -7.52 9.99 -27.46
N SER A 140 -6.45 10.46 -26.87
CA SER A 140 -5.34 11.10 -27.58
C SER A 140 -4.01 10.44 -27.26
N LEU A 141 -3.03 10.61 -28.15
CA LEU A 141 -1.66 10.20 -27.86
C LEU A 141 -1.07 11.05 -26.72
N GLY A 142 -0.38 10.39 -25.83
CA GLY A 142 0.57 11.03 -24.94
C GLY A 142 1.91 11.31 -25.62
N ALA A 143 2.79 12.04 -24.95
CA ALA A 143 4.10 12.40 -25.50
C ALA A 143 5.04 11.18 -25.68
N GLY A 144 4.78 10.08 -25.00
CA GLY A 144 5.54 8.82 -25.10
C GLY A 144 5.21 7.95 -26.29
N ALA A 145 4.25 8.34 -27.15
CA ALA A 145 3.81 7.52 -28.27
C ALA A 145 3.63 8.31 -29.57
N THR A 146 3.60 7.56 -30.68
CA THR A 146 3.30 8.04 -32.04
C THR A 146 2.41 7.05 -32.79
N ASP A 147 1.98 7.43 -33.97
CA ASP A 147 1.36 6.54 -34.97
C ASP A 147 0.08 5.85 -34.48
N LEU A 148 -0.84 6.59 -33.82
CA LEU A 148 -2.14 6.05 -33.43
C LEU A 148 -2.93 5.62 -34.67
N ALA A 149 -3.22 4.35 -34.79
CA ALA A 149 -3.96 3.79 -35.92
C ALA A 149 -5.06 2.83 -35.43
N ILE A 150 -6.22 2.85 -36.08
CA ILE A 150 -7.25 1.82 -35.89
C ILE A 150 -6.84 0.57 -36.67
N VAL A 151 -6.66 -0.54 -35.99
CA VAL A 151 -6.17 -1.81 -36.56
C VAL A 151 -7.20 -2.94 -36.48
N LYS A 152 -8.23 -2.77 -35.65
CA LYS A 152 -9.36 -3.71 -35.56
C LYS A 152 -10.68 -2.93 -35.62
N ASN A 153 -11.65 -3.48 -36.36
CA ASN A 153 -12.92 -2.86 -36.64
C ASN A 153 -12.80 -1.50 -37.36
N THR A 154 -13.83 -0.66 -37.30
CA THR A 154 -13.85 0.66 -37.96
C THR A 154 -14.42 1.72 -37.01
N THR A 155 -14.33 2.99 -37.39
CA THR A 155 -14.96 4.09 -36.64
C THR A 155 -16.48 3.99 -36.48
N ALA A 156 -17.14 3.13 -37.24
CA ALA A 156 -18.57 2.82 -37.10
C ALA A 156 -18.87 1.76 -36.03
N SER A 157 -17.85 1.10 -35.52
CA SER A 157 -17.97 0.04 -34.50
C SER A 157 -17.81 0.66 -33.09
N ASN A 158 -18.61 0.22 -32.14
CA ASN A 158 -18.50 0.69 -30.75
C ASN A 158 -17.26 0.15 -30.01
N ILE A 159 -16.69 -0.94 -30.49
CA ILE A 159 -15.43 -1.51 -29.99
C ILE A 159 -14.41 -1.46 -31.13
N ILE A 160 -13.27 -0.84 -30.89
CA ILE A 160 -12.17 -0.72 -31.85
C ILE A 160 -10.84 -1.13 -31.20
N GLY A 161 -9.98 -1.75 -31.99
CA GLY A 161 -8.59 -1.98 -31.62
C GLY A 161 -7.70 -0.91 -32.24
N VAL A 162 -6.83 -0.34 -31.43
CA VAL A 162 -5.84 0.65 -31.88
C VAL A 162 -4.43 0.15 -31.63
N SER A 163 -3.51 0.61 -32.46
CA SER A 163 -2.06 0.46 -32.23
C SER A 163 -1.41 1.82 -32.12
N LEU A 164 -0.32 1.87 -31.39
CA LEU A 164 0.58 3.01 -31.29
C LEU A 164 2.02 2.51 -31.23
N LYS A 165 2.96 3.38 -31.56
CA LYS A 165 4.38 3.09 -31.40
C LYS A 165 4.88 3.78 -30.14
N ASN A 166 5.34 2.98 -29.18
CA ASN A 166 5.97 3.50 -27.97
C ASN A 166 7.37 4.03 -28.32
N LYS A 167 7.71 5.22 -27.85
CA LYS A 167 8.99 5.88 -28.14
C LYS A 167 10.16 5.30 -27.35
N LYS A 168 9.90 4.80 -26.14
CA LYS A 168 10.93 4.33 -25.22
C LYS A 168 11.48 2.97 -25.65
N ASP A 169 10.60 2.00 -25.98
CA ASP A 169 11.00 0.65 -26.39
C ASP A 169 10.99 0.42 -27.91
N GLY A 170 10.46 1.38 -28.66
CA GLY A 170 10.36 1.32 -30.13
C GLY A 170 9.37 0.26 -30.64
N LYS A 171 8.59 -0.38 -29.76
CA LYS A 171 7.63 -1.44 -30.11
C LYS A 171 6.25 -0.87 -30.40
N THR A 172 5.44 -1.68 -31.07
CA THR A 172 4.02 -1.40 -31.27
C THR A 172 3.24 -1.97 -30.10
N HIS A 173 2.50 -1.12 -29.40
CA HIS A 173 1.56 -1.50 -28.37
C HIS A 173 0.14 -1.44 -28.91
N TYR A 174 -0.72 -2.29 -28.34
CA TYR A 174 -2.10 -2.48 -28.80
C TYR A 174 -3.06 -2.22 -27.66
N TYR A 175 -4.13 -1.48 -27.99
CA TYR A 175 -5.20 -1.19 -27.02
C TYR A 175 -6.56 -1.47 -27.63
N MET A 176 -7.52 -1.81 -26.81
CA MET A 176 -8.92 -1.93 -27.17
C MET A 176 -9.71 -0.82 -26.49
N LEU A 177 -10.48 -0.08 -27.28
CA LEU A 177 -11.37 0.96 -26.82
C LEU A 177 -12.80 0.45 -26.98
N SER A 178 -13.55 0.33 -25.87
CA SER A 178 -14.87 -0.26 -25.84
C SER A 178 -15.87 0.73 -25.26
N ALA A 179 -16.78 1.21 -26.09
CA ALA A 179 -17.83 2.15 -25.74
C ALA A 179 -19.23 1.48 -25.90
N PRO A 180 -20.31 2.07 -25.38
CA PRO A 180 -21.65 1.51 -25.48
C PRO A 180 -22.06 1.17 -26.90
N SER A 181 -22.87 0.11 -27.05
CA SER A 181 -23.47 -0.24 -28.34
C SER A 181 -24.19 0.97 -28.98
N GLY A 182 -23.91 1.26 -30.23
CA GLY A 182 -24.39 2.43 -30.97
C GLY A 182 -23.42 3.62 -30.97
N THR A 183 -22.27 3.51 -30.30
CA THR A 183 -21.20 4.52 -30.36
C THR A 183 -20.53 4.52 -31.75
N THR A 184 -20.18 5.70 -32.22
CA THR A 184 -19.31 5.90 -33.37
C THR A 184 -18.13 6.78 -33.00
N TRP A 185 -17.04 6.66 -33.73
CA TRP A 185 -15.80 7.40 -33.47
C TRP A 185 -15.50 8.39 -34.60
N THR A 186 -14.95 9.52 -34.25
CA THR A 186 -14.26 10.41 -35.20
C THR A 186 -12.77 10.34 -34.92
N ASN A 187 -11.96 10.35 -35.99
CA ASN A 187 -10.50 10.41 -35.89
C ASN A 187 -10.04 11.70 -36.58
N ALA A 188 -9.50 12.61 -35.79
CA ALA A 188 -9.00 13.88 -36.30
C ALA A 188 -7.65 14.22 -35.64
N GLY A 189 -6.59 14.25 -36.44
CA GLY A 189 -5.26 14.67 -35.98
C GLY A 189 -4.66 13.79 -34.87
N GLY A 190 -4.92 12.49 -34.87
CA GLY A 190 -4.43 11.57 -33.84
C GLY A 190 -5.25 11.59 -32.54
N LYS A 191 -6.42 12.23 -32.54
CA LYS A 191 -7.40 12.21 -31.45
C LYS A 191 -8.65 11.45 -31.90
N LEU A 192 -9.05 10.46 -31.14
CA LEU A 192 -10.32 9.76 -31.30
C LEU A 192 -11.35 10.37 -30.35
N THR A 193 -12.53 10.71 -30.86
CA THR A 193 -13.66 11.21 -30.07
C THR A 193 -14.81 10.22 -30.19
N ALA A 194 -15.33 9.74 -29.06
CA ALA A 194 -16.48 8.86 -29.03
C ALA A 194 -17.79 9.68 -29.00
N LYS A 195 -18.68 9.39 -29.93
CA LYS A 195 -20.07 9.89 -29.90
C LYS A 195 -20.92 8.82 -29.23
N LEU A 196 -21.14 8.97 -27.93
CA LEU A 196 -21.92 8.03 -27.13
C LEU A 196 -23.43 8.18 -27.42
N PRO A 197 -24.23 7.09 -27.38
CA PRO A 197 -25.67 7.13 -27.40
C PRO A 197 -26.26 7.87 -26.20
N ALA A 198 -27.40 8.47 -26.34
CA ALA A 198 -28.08 9.16 -25.24
C ALA A 198 -28.34 8.21 -24.06
N GLY A 199 -28.07 8.67 -22.85
CA GLY A 199 -28.26 7.91 -21.62
C GLY A 199 -27.18 6.86 -21.31
N LYS A 200 -26.13 6.76 -22.15
CA LYS A 200 -24.98 5.88 -21.91
C LYS A 200 -23.70 6.71 -21.84
N ASN A 201 -22.96 6.59 -20.75
CA ASN A 201 -21.84 7.48 -20.45
C ASN A 201 -20.58 6.74 -19.99
N TYR A 202 -20.34 5.54 -20.48
CA TYR A 202 -19.23 4.70 -20.01
C TYR A 202 -18.33 4.25 -21.17
N MET A 203 -17.09 3.91 -20.83
CA MET A 203 -16.10 3.36 -21.75
C MET A 203 -15.07 2.55 -20.96
N SER A 204 -14.54 1.49 -21.55
CA SER A 204 -13.32 0.84 -21.05
C SER A 204 -12.18 0.96 -22.06
N VAL A 205 -10.96 0.98 -21.53
CA VAL A 205 -9.72 0.89 -22.30
C VAL A 205 -8.95 -0.30 -21.78
N ALA A 206 -8.56 -1.20 -22.68
CA ALA A 206 -7.73 -2.35 -22.30
C ALA A 206 -6.39 -2.33 -23.03
N ILE A 207 -5.30 -2.63 -22.32
CA ILE A 207 -4.05 -2.98 -22.98
C ILE A 207 -4.12 -4.42 -23.45
N LEU A 208 -3.82 -4.66 -24.72
CA LEU A 208 -3.80 -6.01 -25.29
C LEU A 208 -2.37 -6.57 -25.23
N PRO A 209 -2.22 -7.89 -24.98
CA PRO A 209 -0.89 -8.51 -24.91
C PRO A 209 -0.19 -8.54 -26.27
N ASP A 210 -0.96 -8.56 -27.36
CA ASP A 210 -0.51 -8.51 -28.74
C ASP A 210 -1.61 -8.00 -29.69
N GLY A 211 -1.30 -7.83 -30.96
CA GLY A 211 -2.24 -7.37 -32.00
C GLY A 211 -3.05 -8.50 -32.67
N SER A 212 -3.10 -9.71 -32.11
CA SER A 212 -3.83 -10.84 -32.71
C SER A 212 -5.35 -10.70 -32.63
N ASN A 213 -6.05 -11.38 -33.52
CA ASN A 213 -7.51 -11.45 -33.46
C ASN A 213 -7.98 -12.24 -32.25
N GLU A 214 -7.21 -13.23 -31.83
CA GLU A 214 -7.51 -14.07 -30.67
C GLU A 214 -7.45 -13.25 -29.37
N ALA A 215 -6.42 -12.43 -29.19
CA ALA A 215 -6.32 -11.52 -28.05
C ALA A 215 -7.50 -10.54 -28.03
N PHE A 216 -7.74 -9.86 -29.15
CA PHE A 216 -8.86 -8.92 -29.28
C PHE A 216 -10.20 -9.59 -28.94
N SER A 217 -10.50 -10.77 -29.53
CA SER A 217 -11.75 -11.47 -29.30
C SER A 217 -11.91 -11.99 -27.86
N LEU A 218 -10.81 -12.33 -27.17
CA LEU A 218 -10.86 -12.72 -25.77
C LEU A 218 -11.18 -11.51 -24.88
N TYR A 219 -10.50 -10.40 -25.08
CA TYR A 219 -10.66 -9.21 -24.25
C TYR A 219 -12.00 -8.50 -24.49
N GLU A 220 -12.51 -8.54 -25.72
CA GLU A 220 -13.84 -8.00 -26.08
C GLU A 220 -14.96 -8.59 -25.21
N LYS A 221 -14.89 -9.87 -24.86
CA LYS A 221 -15.92 -10.56 -24.06
C LYS A 221 -16.14 -9.95 -22.69
N TYR A 222 -15.11 -9.32 -22.10
CA TYR A 222 -15.13 -8.80 -20.73
C TYR A 222 -15.06 -7.26 -20.68
N ALA A 223 -15.02 -6.59 -21.81
CA ALA A 223 -14.78 -5.16 -21.92
C ALA A 223 -15.82 -4.29 -21.17
N PHE A 224 -17.04 -4.80 -21.01
CA PHE A 224 -18.12 -4.10 -20.30
C PHE A 224 -18.34 -4.58 -18.87
N ASN A 225 -17.57 -5.56 -18.38
CA ASN A 225 -17.63 -6.04 -17.01
C ASN A 225 -16.75 -5.14 -16.13
N PHE A 226 -17.31 -4.00 -15.72
CA PHE A 226 -16.61 -3.01 -14.90
C PHE A 226 -16.42 -3.55 -13.49
N ILE A 227 -15.21 -3.44 -12.96
CA ILE A 227 -14.90 -3.78 -11.57
C ILE A 227 -15.63 -2.80 -10.66
N THR A 228 -16.41 -3.31 -9.72
CA THR A 228 -17.16 -2.55 -8.72
C THR A 228 -16.69 -2.81 -7.30
N ASP A 229 -15.98 -3.92 -7.08
CA ASP A 229 -15.39 -4.26 -5.78
C ASP A 229 -14.25 -5.26 -5.97
N THR A 230 -13.25 -5.16 -5.10
CA THR A 230 -12.18 -6.14 -4.95
C THR A 230 -12.06 -6.50 -3.48
N LYS A 231 -11.96 -7.80 -3.18
CA LYS A 231 -11.95 -8.27 -1.80
C LYS A 231 -11.08 -9.50 -1.63
N VAL A 232 -10.14 -9.44 -0.70
CA VAL A 232 -9.34 -10.56 -0.27
C VAL A 232 -9.98 -11.26 0.92
N GLN A 233 -9.85 -12.58 0.96
CA GLN A 233 -10.18 -13.42 2.10
C GLN A 233 -9.00 -14.33 2.36
N TRP A 234 -8.67 -14.57 3.61
CA TRP A 234 -7.55 -15.44 3.99
C TRP A 234 -7.92 -16.35 5.14
N GLU A 235 -7.25 -17.49 5.20
CA GLU A 235 -7.38 -18.49 6.24
C GLU A 235 -6.03 -19.14 6.49
N TYR A 236 -5.70 -19.38 7.76
CA TYR A 236 -4.57 -20.21 8.12
C TYR A 236 -5.04 -21.62 8.49
N LEU A 237 -4.58 -22.60 7.73
CA LEU A 237 -4.90 -24.02 7.93
C LEU A 237 -3.85 -24.66 8.86
N ASN A 238 -4.11 -24.67 10.16
CA ASN A 238 -3.20 -25.18 11.20
C ASN A 238 -2.68 -26.60 10.91
N ASN A 239 -3.56 -27.51 10.45
CA ASN A 239 -3.18 -28.91 10.23
C ASN A 239 -2.19 -29.13 9.09
N SER A 240 -2.08 -28.19 8.19
CA SER A 240 -1.18 -28.24 7.03
C SER A 240 -0.16 -27.11 6.99
N ALA A 241 -0.19 -26.22 7.99
CA ALA A 241 0.64 -25.01 8.07
C ALA A 241 0.61 -24.22 6.75
N LYS A 242 -0.58 -23.95 6.21
CA LYS A 242 -0.79 -23.21 4.96
C LYS A 242 -1.59 -21.94 5.20
N VAL A 243 -1.18 -20.87 4.54
CA VAL A 243 -2.00 -19.68 4.33
C VAL A 243 -2.70 -19.83 2.99
N VAL A 244 -4.01 -19.81 3.01
CA VAL A 244 -4.88 -19.81 1.82
C VAL A 244 -5.44 -18.41 1.66
N THR A 245 -5.22 -17.81 0.49
CA THR A 245 -5.71 -16.46 0.20
C THR A 245 -6.58 -16.49 -1.05
N LYS A 246 -7.81 -16.01 -0.93
CA LYS A 246 -8.75 -15.90 -2.05
C LYS A 246 -8.91 -14.44 -2.44
N TYR A 247 -8.65 -14.15 -3.70
CA TYR A 247 -8.81 -12.83 -4.32
C TYR A 247 -10.11 -12.83 -5.12
N ASN A 248 -11.06 -11.96 -4.77
CA ASN A 248 -12.37 -11.88 -5.41
C ASN A 248 -12.52 -10.53 -6.11
N VAL A 249 -13.03 -10.56 -7.33
CA VAL A 249 -13.41 -9.39 -8.11
C VAL A 249 -14.91 -9.43 -8.36
N THR A 250 -15.60 -8.37 -8.01
CA THR A 250 -17.01 -8.20 -8.35
C THR A 250 -17.13 -7.25 -9.53
N THR A 251 -17.89 -7.65 -10.55
CA THR A 251 -18.09 -6.84 -11.75
C THR A 251 -19.56 -6.50 -11.94
N LYS A 252 -19.80 -5.43 -12.70
CA LYS A 252 -21.13 -5.09 -13.24
C LYS A 252 -20.99 -4.90 -14.74
N ASN A 253 -21.76 -5.64 -15.51
CA ASN A 253 -21.81 -5.45 -16.96
C ASN A 253 -22.62 -4.19 -17.28
N MET A 254 -21.98 -3.23 -17.91
CA MET A 254 -22.58 -1.90 -18.19
C MET A 254 -23.61 -1.94 -19.33
N GLU A 255 -23.57 -2.95 -20.20
CA GLU A 255 -24.55 -3.10 -21.27
C GLU A 255 -25.85 -3.78 -20.78
N THR A 256 -25.73 -4.78 -19.91
CA THR A 256 -26.85 -5.61 -19.45
C THR A 256 -27.32 -5.31 -18.04
N GLY A 257 -26.48 -4.65 -17.23
CA GLY A 257 -26.69 -4.44 -15.80
C GLY A 257 -26.42 -5.68 -14.92
N ALA A 258 -26.02 -6.82 -15.50
CA ALA A 258 -25.72 -8.05 -14.74
C ALA A 258 -24.51 -7.87 -13.82
N VAL A 259 -24.58 -8.43 -12.62
CA VAL A 259 -23.53 -8.37 -11.60
C VAL A 259 -22.88 -9.75 -11.46
N GLY A 260 -21.56 -9.79 -11.18
CA GLY A 260 -20.82 -11.01 -10.88
C GLY A 260 -20.31 -11.77 -12.12
N GLY A 261 -20.12 -11.09 -13.24
CA GLY A 261 -19.49 -11.67 -14.44
C GLY A 261 -17.97 -11.81 -14.29
N ASP A 262 -17.38 -12.69 -15.11
CA ASP A 262 -15.94 -12.88 -15.19
C ASP A 262 -15.23 -11.65 -15.78
N THR A 263 -13.94 -11.54 -15.49
CA THR A 263 -13.02 -10.58 -16.10
C THR A 263 -11.67 -11.25 -16.35
N ILE A 264 -10.72 -10.51 -16.93
CA ILE A 264 -9.33 -10.95 -17.05
C ILE A 264 -8.53 -10.37 -15.89
N MET A 265 -7.87 -11.25 -15.14
CA MET A 265 -6.97 -10.90 -14.05
C MET A 265 -5.54 -11.28 -14.44
N ALA A 266 -4.58 -10.40 -14.16
CA ALA A 266 -3.16 -10.62 -14.40
C ALA A 266 -2.44 -10.79 -13.05
N LEU A 267 -1.86 -11.97 -12.84
CA LEU A 267 -1.26 -12.40 -11.57
C LEU A 267 0.24 -12.20 -11.59
N TYR A 268 0.81 -11.63 -10.54
CA TYR A 268 2.25 -11.52 -10.34
C TYR A 268 2.91 -12.88 -10.05
N PRO A 269 4.25 -12.99 -10.17
CA PRO A 269 4.97 -14.23 -9.86
C PRO A 269 4.72 -14.81 -8.48
N HIS A 270 4.59 -13.97 -7.45
CA HIS A 270 4.28 -14.42 -6.08
C HIS A 270 2.84 -14.94 -5.92
N GLN A 271 1.95 -14.68 -6.89
CA GLN A 271 0.58 -15.20 -6.92
C GLN A 271 0.51 -16.44 -7.81
N TRP A 272 0.94 -16.34 -9.08
CA TRP A 272 0.75 -17.45 -10.02
C TRP A 272 1.61 -18.69 -9.71
N ARG A 273 2.69 -18.57 -8.94
CA ARG A 273 3.48 -19.72 -8.48
C ARG A 273 2.75 -20.58 -7.43
N TYR A 274 1.74 -20.03 -6.79
CA TYR A 274 1.05 -20.66 -5.67
C TYR A 274 -0.46 -20.85 -5.91
N THR A 275 -0.88 -20.89 -7.17
CA THR A 275 -2.27 -21.11 -7.58
C THR A 275 -2.36 -22.22 -8.62
N GLU A 276 -3.49 -22.96 -8.57
CA GLU A 276 -3.88 -23.97 -9.56
C GLU A 276 -4.82 -23.39 -10.64
N ALA A 277 -4.84 -22.07 -10.82
CA ALA A 277 -5.71 -21.42 -11.80
C ALA A 277 -5.33 -21.78 -13.25
N ASP A 278 -6.33 -21.88 -14.10
CA ASP A 278 -6.14 -22.11 -15.55
C ASP A 278 -5.68 -20.83 -16.24
N PHE A 279 -4.40 -20.77 -16.59
CA PHE A 279 -3.82 -19.62 -17.26
C PHE A 279 -4.16 -19.60 -18.76
N THR A 280 -4.43 -18.38 -19.24
CA THR A 280 -4.43 -18.16 -20.70
C THR A 280 -3.01 -18.21 -21.24
N LYS A 281 -2.84 -18.15 -22.57
CA LYS A 281 -1.50 -18.03 -23.16
C LYS A 281 -0.88 -16.63 -23.04
N TYR A 282 -1.62 -15.64 -22.56
CA TYR A 282 -1.23 -14.23 -22.57
C TYR A 282 -0.54 -13.81 -21.28
N THR A 283 0.49 -12.99 -21.44
CA THR A 283 1.33 -12.49 -20.35
C THR A 283 1.64 -11.02 -20.54
N TYR A 284 2.05 -10.37 -19.45
CA TYR A 284 2.57 -9.01 -19.47
C TYR A 284 3.90 -8.96 -18.72
N ASN A 285 4.88 -8.27 -19.28
CA ASN A 285 6.14 -8.02 -18.59
C ASN A 285 6.05 -6.75 -17.76
N THR A 286 6.51 -6.81 -16.54
CA THR A 286 6.59 -5.68 -15.60
C THR A 286 7.93 -5.71 -14.88
N ILE A 287 8.28 -4.63 -14.18
CA ILE A 287 9.47 -4.58 -13.32
C ILE A 287 9.43 -5.63 -12.20
N ARG A 288 8.24 -6.12 -11.84
CA ARG A 288 8.04 -7.17 -10.83
C ARG A 288 8.01 -8.58 -11.44
N GLY A 289 8.42 -8.71 -12.69
CA GLY A 289 8.43 -9.96 -13.43
C GLY A 289 7.22 -10.15 -14.35
N THR A 290 7.15 -11.31 -14.99
CA THR A 290 6.09 -11.63 -15.93
C THR A 290 4.79 -11.98 -15.22
N MET A 291 3.73 -11.21 -15.49
CA MET A 291 2.37 -11.53 -15.07
C MET A 291 1.74 -12.54 -16.03
N LYS A 292 0.96 -13.48 -15.48
CA LYS A 292 0.15 -14.43 -16.24
C LYS A 292 -1.32 -14.12 -16.09
N THR A 293 -2.09 -14.25 -17.17
CA THR A 293 -3.52 -13.93 -17.13
C THR A 293 -4.40 -15.15 -16.91
N VAL A 294 -5.47 -14.94 -16.15
CA VAL A 294 -6.57 -15.89 -15.93
C VAL A 294 -7.90 -15.22 -16.23
N VAL A 295 -8.89 -16.01 -16.60
CA VAL A 295 -10.28 -15.55 -16.76
C VAL A 295 -11.09 -16.06 -15.58
N GLY A 296 -11.85 -15.18 -14.95
CA GLY A 296 -12.69 -15.53 -13.81
C GLY A 296 -13.09 -14.31 -12.99
N SER A 297 -13.75 -14.55 -11.89
CA SER A 297 -14.09 -13.56 -10.87
C SER A 297 -13.31 -13.76 -9.57
N SER A 298 -12.49 -14.81 -9.47
CA SER A 298 -11.60 -15.06 -8.32
C SER A 298 -10.50 -16.04 -8.67
N TYR A 299 -9.45 -16.04 -7.84
CA TYR A 299 -8.43 -17.09 -7.79
C TYR A 299 -7.96 -17.30 -6.36
N VAL A 300 -7.30 -18.43 -6.09
CA VAL A 300 -6.83 -18.80 -4.77
C VAL A 300 -5.34 -19.09 -4.81
N THR A 301 -4.60 -18.56 -3.86
CA THR A 301 -3.20 -18.94 -3.62
C THR A 301 -3.07 -19.76 -2.34
N GLN A 302 -2.13 -20.70 -2.30
CA GLN A 302 -1.80 -21.48 -1.12
C GLN A 302 -0.30 -21.47 -0.90
N MET A 303 0.13 -20.90 0.22
CA MET A 303 1.54 -20.81 0.57
C MET A 303 1.80 -21.58 1.86
N GLN A 304 2.92 -22.32 1.89
CA GLN A 304 3.39 -22.97 3.10
C GLN A 304 3.87 -21.90 4.09
N TYR A 305 3.42 -21.99 5.33
CA TYR A 305 3.85 -21.13 6.42
C TYR A 305 4.00 -21.93 7.70
N ASN A 306 5.23 -22.18 8.11
CA ASN A 306 5.55 -23.04 9.26
C ASN A 306 5.58 -22.28 10.60
N GLY A 307 5.21 -21.02 10.61
CA GLY A 307 5.30 -20.15 11.78
C GLY A 307 6.63 -19.39 11.84
N ILE A 308 6.80 -18.65 12.91
CA ILE A 308 8.01 -17.90 13.22
C ILE A 308 8.54 -18.34 14.59
N LEU A 309 9.83 -18.17 14.80
CA LEU A 309 10.45 -18.34 16.10
C LEU A 309 10.55 -16.99 16.81
N SER A 310 10.26 -16.96 18.09
CA SER A 310 10.44 -15.77 18.92
C SER A 310 11.92 -15.42 19.13
N THR A 311 12.78 -16.43 19.05
CA THR A 311 14.23 -16.32 19.29
C THR A 311 15.00 -17.33 18.44
N LEU A 312 16.32 -17.28 18.52
CA LEU A 312 17.18 -18.25 17.85
C LEU A 312 16.95 -19.66 18.38
N PRO A 313 17.20 -20.71 17.55
CA PRO A 313 17.19 -22.08 18.02
C PRO A 313 18.15 -22.28 19.20
N THR A 314 17.76 -23.11 20.17
CA THR A 314 18.61 -23.47 21.31
C THR A 314 19.84 -24.26 20.87
N THR A 315 20.94 -24.08 21.61
CA THR A 315 22.15 -24.89 21.48
C THR A 315 22.47 -25.58 22.81
N THR A 316 23.05 -26.77 22.73
CA THR A 316 23.55 -27.50 23.89
C THR A 316 25.08 -27.40 24.01
N ASP A 317 25.73 -26.69 23.13
CA ASP A 317 27.17 -26.46 23.17
C ASP A 317 27.51 -25.52 24.34
N GLU A 318 28.17 -26.06 25.36
CA GLU A 318 28.47 -25.35 26.61
C GLU A 318 29.33 -24.09 26.40
N GLU A 319 30.25 -24.11 25.43
CA GLU A 319 31.10 -22.96 25.12
C GLU A 319 30.24 -21.83 24.49
N THR A 320 29.36 -22.18 23.58
CA THR A 320 28.44 -21.21 22.92
C THR A 320 27.45 -20.64 23.95
N VAL A 321 26.87 -21.46 24.79
CA VAL A 321 25.98 -21.02 25.89
C VAL A 321 26.71 -20.07 26.84
N GLY A 322 27.95 -20.40 27.21
CA GLY A 322 28.78 -19.54 28.05
C GLY A 322 29.01 -18.14 27.43
N LYS A 323 29.32 -18.09 26.14
CA LYS A 323 29.48 -16.82 25.40
C LYS A 323 28.19 -16.01 25.33
N ILE A 324 27.04 -16.67 25.11
CA ILE A 324 25.74 -16.00 25.11
C ILE A 324 25.45 -15.38 26.48
N LYS A 325 25.65 -16.14 27.57
CA LYS A 325 25.47 -15.61 28.93
C LYS A 325 26.38 -14.43 29.23
N GLU A 326 27.64 -14.48 28.80
CA GLU A 326 28.60 -13.38 28.95
C GLU A 326 28.13 -12.12 28.24
N GLN A 327 27.64 -12.26 26.98
CA GLN A 327 27.14 -11.12 26.22
C GLN A 327 25.84 -10.54 26.80
N LEU A 328 24.92 -11.37 27.26
CA LEU A 328 23.71 -10.93 27.96
C LEU A 328 24.06 -10.22 29.28
N GLY A 329 24.99 -10.73 30.05
CA GLY A 329 25.51 -10.06 31.25
C GLY A 329 26.15 -8.72 30.95
N TYR A 330 26.94 -8.64 29.85
CA TYR A 330 27.54 -7.37 29.41
C TYR A 330 26.48 -6.35 29.00
N LEU A 331 25.48 -6.76 28.20
CA LEU A 331 24.36 -5.91 27.80
C LEU A 331 23.59 -5.38 29.02
N TYR A 332 23.27 -6.26 29.95
CA TYR A 332 22.57 -5.92 31.18
C TYR A 332 23.39 -4.91 32.02
N ASP A 333 24.67 -5.21 32.32
CA ASP A 333 25.54 -4.32 33.07
C ASP A 333 25.74 -2.97 32.42
N TYR A 334 25.89 -2.96 31.11
CA TYR A 334 26.03 -1.73 30.33
C TYR A 334 24.79 -0.83 30.48
N ARG A 335 23.60 -1.43 30.43
CA ARG A 335 22.34 -0.71 30.55
C ARG A 335 22.06 -0.27 31.99
N LYS A 336 22.42 -1.07 33.00
CA LYS A 336 22.17 -0.79 34.41
C LYS A 336 23.09 0.27 35.02
N LYS A 337 24.24 0.54 34.44
CA LYS A 337 25.23 1.53 34.94
C LYS A 337 24.76 2.98 34.89
N LYS A 338 23.60 3.24 34.31
CA LYS A 338 23.02 4.59 34.25
C LYS A 338 21.86 4.65 35.23
N ASP A 339 21.98 5.50 36.25
CA ASP A 339 20.96 5.79 37.28
C ASP A 339 19.69 6.46 36.69
N ASP A 340 19.28 6.04 35.49
CA ASP A 340 18.09 6.53 34.79
C ASP A 340 17.02 5.45 34.83
N PRO A 341 15.78 5.72 35.27
CA PRO A 341 14.68 4.76 35.19
C PRO A 341 14.39 4.30 33.75
N LYS A 342 14.90 5.03 32.75
CA LYS A 342 14.82 4.67 31.32
C LYS A 342 16.09 3.94 30.83
N TRP A 343 16.95 3.45 31.71
CA TRP A 343 18.26 2.89 31.41
C TRP A 343 18.25 1.80 30.32
N ILE A 344 17.18 1.03 30.21
CA ILE A 344 17.03 -0.07 29.24
C ILE A 344 17.06 0.42 27.79
N CYS A 345 16.50 1.58 27.52
CA CYS A 345 16.35 2.10 26.16
C CYS A 345 17.41 3.12 25.77
N TYR A 346 18.38 3.37 26.63
CA TYR A 346 19.41 4.38 26.38
C TYR A 346 20.66 3.76 25.75
N LEU A 347 20.91 4.06 24.48
CA LEU A 347 22.19 3.83 23.80
C LEU A 347 22.95 5.15 23.71
N GLU A 348 24.07 5.28 24.44
CA GLU A 348 24.91 6.46 24.33
C GLU A 348 25.57 6.60 22.97
N GLY A 349 25.57 7.82 22.46
CA GLY A 349 26.56 8.33 21.54
C GLY A 349 26.31 8.16 20.05
N GLN A 350 25.56 7.18 19.59
CA GLN A 350 25.37 6.97 18.16
C GLN A 350 23.91 7.06 17.71
N TYR A 351 22.95 6.84 18.61
CA TYR A 351 21.52 6.74 18.31
C TYR A 351 20.66 7.34 19.43
N GLY A 352 21.13 8.44 20.00
CA GLY A 352 20.50 9.11 21.16
C GLY A 352 19.22 9.87 20.80
N GLY A 353 18.29 9.25 20.08
CA GLY A 353 16.95 9.78 19.89
C GLY A 353 15.99 9.31 20.98
N TYR A 354 15.15 10.23 21.44
CA TYR A 354 14.02 9.93 22.34
C TYR A 354 12.72 9.77 21.53
N ASP A 355 12.83 9.41 20.25
CA ASP A 355 11.74 9.33 19.29
C ASP A 355 11.22 7.89 19.12
N THR A 356 10.11 7.74 18.44
CA THR A 356 9.43 6.45 18.25
C THR A 356 10.27 5.41 17.51
N TYR A 357 11.17 5.83 16.61
CA TYR A 357 12.00 4.88 15.85
C TYR A 357 13.19 4.38 16.68
N TRP A 358 14.03 5.27 17.21
CA TRP A 358 15.24 4.88 17.92
C TRP A 358 14.95 4.21 19.26
N VAL A 359 13.94 4.70 19.98
CA VAL A 359 13.42 4.01 21.16
C VAL A 359 12.90 2.62 20.78
N GLY A 360 12.11 2.54 19.70
CA GLY A 360 11.60 1.27 19.20
C GLY A 360 12.71 0.27 18.89
N LYS A 361 13.78 0.67 18.20
CA LYS A 361 14.95 -0.19 17.93
C LYS A 361 15.62 -0.69 19.19
N ASN A 362 15.74 0.15 20.21
CA ASN A 362 16.28 -0.25 21.51
C ASN A 362 15.38 -1.27 22.21
N LEU A 363 14.06 -1.04 22.22
CA LEU A 363 13.07 -1.97 22.76
C LEU A 363 13.11 -3.31 22.02
N ASN A 364 13.26 -3.32 20.70
CA ASN A 364 13.43 -4.53 19.91
C ASN A 364 14.67 -5.33 20.31
N THR A 365 15.81 -4.66 20.53
CA THR A 365 17.03 -5.32 21.02
C THR A 365 16.81 -5.94 22.39
N MET A 366 16.10 -5.25 23.28
CA MET A 366 15.77 -5.79 24.60
C MET A 366 14.80 -6.95 24.53
N ALA A 367 13.83 -6.95 23.60
CA ALA A 367 12.95 -8.08 23.35
C ALA A 367 13.73 -9.34 22.96
N ASP A 368 14.69 -9.22 22.04
CA ASP A 368 15.56 -10.33 21.64
C ASP A 368 16.39 -10.84 22.81
N ALA A 369 16.93 -9.94 23.66
CA ALA A 369 17.67 -10.31 24.86
C ALA A 369 16.80 -11.04 25.89
N ILE A 370 15.55 -10.59 26.11
CA ILE A 370 14.57 -11.23 27.00
C ILE A 370 14.29 -12.67 26.54
N TRP A 371 14.06 -12.87 25.25
CA TRP A 371 13.79 -14.22 24.73
C TRP A 371 15.01 -15.13 24.81
N LEU A 372 16.21 -14.62 24.49
CA LEU A 372 17.46 -15.39 24.62
C LEU A 372 17.76 -15.75 26.08
N SER A 373 17.71 -14.79 26.99
CA SER A 373 17.97 -15.04 28.42
C SER A 373 16.93 -15.96 29.04
N GLY A 374 15.65 -15.79 28.63
CA GLY A 374 14.55 -16.63 29.07
C GLY A 374 14.63 -18.11 28.65
N GLN A 375 15.47 -18.45 27.67
CA GLN A 375 15.80 -19.84 27.36
C GLN A 375 16.88 -20.42 28.29
N LEU A 376 17.63 -19.56 28.97
CA LEU A 376 18.78 -19.92 29.81
C LEU A 376 18.50 -19.72 31.31
N ASP A 377 17.29 -19.24 31.67
CA ASP A 377 16.93 -18.85 33.03
C ASP A 377 16.46 -20.01 33.94
N ASN A 378 16.08 -21.16 33.36
CA ASN A 378 15.46 -22.26 34.12
C ASN A 378 16.37 -22.90 35.19
N ASP A 379 17.67 -22.98 34.90
CA ASP A 379 18.68 -23.61 35.78
C ASP A 379 19.82 -22.66 36.20
N ASP A 380 19.63 -21.33 35.96
CA ASP A 380 20.62 -20.30 36.20
C ASP A 380 19.99 -19.08 36.89
N ALA A 381 20.28 -18.93 38.19
CA ALA A 381 19.70 -17.85 38.99
C ALA A 381 20.12 -16.44 38.53
N ASP A 382 21.33 -16.30 37.99
CA ASP A 382 21.84 -15.03 37.50
C ASP A 382 21.12 -14.67 36.21
N MET A 383 20.94 -15.61 35.28
CA MET A 383 20.17 -15.39 34.05
C MET A 383 18.72 -15.08 34.35
N LYS A 384 18.12 -15.75 35.34
CA LYS A 384 16.76 -15.45 35.78
C LYS A 384 16.63 -14.00 36.27
N THR A 385 17.57 -13.55 37.12
CA THR A 385 17.60 -12.18 37.62
C THR A 385 17.70 -11.16 36.46
N ILE A 386 18.62 -11.42 35.54
CA ILE A 386 18.82 -10.57 34.35
C ILE A 386 17.53 -10.52 33.50
N THR A 387 16.90 -11.67 33.26
CA THR A 387 15.65 -11.72 32.47
C THR A 387 14.52 -10.94 33.15
N ASP A 388 14.31 -11.20 34.46
CA ASP A 388 13.22 -10.54 35.21
C ASP A 388 13.41 -9.01 35.24
N GLU A 389 14.63 -8.54 35.52
CA GLU A 389 14.91 -7.09 35.53
C GLU A 389 14.82 -6.44 34.14
N MET A 390 15.18 -7.15 33.06
CA MET A 390 14.98 -6.67 31.70
C MET A 390 13.48 -6.58 31.35
N VAL A 391 12.69 -7.57 31.75
CA VAL A 391 11.22 -7.53 31.56
C VAL A 391 10.62 -6.34 32.28
N ASP A 392 10.95 -6.16 33.57
CA ASP A 392 10.42 -5.05 34.38
C ASP A 392 10.77 -3.69 33.78
N GLY A 393 12.00 -3.50 33.35
CA GLY A 393 12.41 -2.25 32.74
C GLY A 393 11.75 -1.98 31.38
N VAL A 394 11.53 -2.99 30.54
CA VAL A 394 10.77 -2.81 29.29
C VAL A 394 9.30 -2.50 29.60
N LYS A 395 8.70 -3.15 30.61
CA LYS A 395 7.34 -2.82 31.09
C LYS A 395 7.24 -1.36 31.47
N ASP A 396 8.10 -0.91 32.40
CA ASP A 396 8.08 0.46 32.90
C ASP A 396 8.18 1.48 31.77
N TYR A 397 8.99 1.16 30.74
CA TYR A 397 9.17 2.04 29.60
C TYR A 397 7.97 2.06 28.65
N LEU A 398 7.37 0.91 28.37
CA LEU A 398 6.13 0.80 27.58
C LEU A 398 4.98 1.54 28.30
N GLU A 399 4.79 1.29 29.60
CA GLU A 399 3.76 1.93 30.41
C GLU A 399 3.94 3.44 30.44
N PHE A 400 5.18 3.90 30.55
CA PHE A 400 5.49 5.32 30.51
C PHE A 400 5.02 5.97 29.21
N TRP A 401 5.19 5.33 28.06
CA TRP A 401 4.72 5.88 26.77
C TRP A 401 3.22 5.68 26.54
N PHE A 402 2.66 4.61 27.06
CA PHE A 402 1.24 4.28 26.88
C PHE A 402 0.31 5.12 27.76
N ASP A 403 0.80 5.66 28.88
CA ASP A 403 0.04 6.55 29.76
C ASP A 403 0.44 8.02 29.54
N PRO A 404 -0.31 8.79 28.74
CA PRO A 404 0.01 10.19 28.50
C PRO A 404 -0.17 11.08 29.75
N TYR A 405 -0.83 10.59 30.82
CA TYR A 405 -1.16 11.37 32.01
C TYR A 405 -0.13 11.23 33.14
N GLN A 406 0.77 10.26 33.10
CA GLN A 406 1.78 10.07 34.17
C GLN A 406 2.66 11.31 34.40
N GLY A 407 3.04 12.00 33.34
CA GLY A 407 3.81 13.25 33.43
C GLY A 407 3.00 14.44 33.95
N TYR A 408 1.70 14.50 33.65
CA TYR A 408 0.80 15.59 34.04
C TYR A 408 0.55 15.62 35.55
N ILE A 409 0.41 14.46 36.18
CA ILE A 409 0.14 14.33 37.63
C ILE A 409 1.37 14.76 38.45
N SER A 410 2.60 14.57 37.94
CA SER A 410 3.85 14.94 38.60
C SER A 410 4.27 16.39 38.39
N GLY A 411 3.55 17.16 37.57
CA GLY A 411 3.85 18.56 37.23
C GLY A 411 4.99 18.71 36.21
N ASN A 412 5.52 17.60 35.70
CA ASN A 412 6.46 17.59 34.58
C ASN A 412 5.67 17.29 33.32
N TYR A 413 5.64 18.22 32.38
CA TYR A 413 5.08 17.96 31.05
C TYR A 413 5.90 16.86 30.39
N LYS A 414 5.20 15.84 29.93
CA LYS A 414 5.77 14.70 29.25
C LYS A 414 5.60 14.90 27.76
N ASP A 415 6.72 14.81 27.04
CA ASP A 415 6.75 14.94 25.59
C ASP A 415 6.67 13.57 24.88
N ASP A 416 6.76 12.46 25.64
CA ASP A 416 6.78 11.08 25.12
C ASP A 416 5.38 10.47 25.24
N TYR A 417 4.65 10.33 24.13
CA TYR A 417 3.29 9.76 24.13
C TYR A 417 2.83 9.37 22.74
N PHE A 418 1.73 8.62 22.66
CA PHE A 418 1.00 8.36 21.43
C PHE A 418 -0.27 9.19 21.37
N TYR A 419 -0.54 9.77 20.20
CA TYR A 419 -1.70 10.60 19.91
C TYR A 419 -2.51 10.01 18.75
N TYR A 420 -3.81 9.86 18.92
CA TYR A 420 -4.70 9.43 17.85
C TYR A 420 -5.24 10.63 17.07
N ASP A 421 -4.88 10.78 15.81
CA ASP A 421 -5.46 11.75 14.89
C ASP A 421 -6.73 11.19 14.24
N LYS A 422 -7.87 11.67 14.71
CA LYS A 422 -9.18 11.23 14.23
C LYS A 422 -9.48 11.64 12.78
N ASN A 423 -8.82 12.68 12.25
CA ASN A 423 -9.06 13.16 10.89
C ASN A 423 -8.44 12.23 9.86
N TYR A 424 -7.32 11.62 10.21
CA TYR A 424 -6.62 10.64 9.36
C TYR A 424 -6.99 9.19 9.73
N GLY A 425 -7.41 8.97 10.97
CA GLY A 425 -7.51 7.62 11.51
C GLY A 425 -6.11 7.01 11.69
N THR A 426 -5.20 7.74 12.33
CA THR A 426 -3.81 7.31 12.52
C THR A 426 -3.32 7.55 13.94
N LEU A 427 -2.47 6.66 14.43
CA LEU A 427 -1.76 6.81 15.69
C LEU A 427 -0.41 7.46 15.43
N ILE A 428 -0.10 8.54 16.10
CA ILE A 428 1.14 9.30 15.96
C ILE A 428 1.91 9.27 17.27
N GLY A 429 3.17 8.88 17.22
CA GLY A 429 4.04 8.93 18.39
C GLY A 429 4.88 10.20 18.45
N TYR A 430 5.00 10.78 19.62
CA TYR A 430 5.83 11.95 19.90
C TYR A 430 6.83 11.64 21.01
N PRO A 431 8.11 12.13 20.88
CA PRO A 431 8.68 12.76 19.69
C PRO A 431 8.69 11.84 18.46
N SER A 432 8.38 12.43 17.31
CA SER A 432 8.46 11.73 16.02
C SER A 432 9.89 11.77 15.47
N SER A 433 10.22 10.82 14.60
CA SER A 433 11.42 10.87 13.77
C SER A 433 11.04 10.75 12.30
N TYR A 434 11.93 11.22 11.43
CA TYR A 434 11.74 11.16 9.97
C TYR A 434 10.41 11.76 9.50
N ASP A 435 9.93 12.81 10.18
CA ASP A 435 8.65 13.48 9.92
C ASP A 435 7.42 12.55 9.92
N SER A 436 7.47 11.41 10.62
CA SER A 436 6.39 10.42 10.67
C SER A 436 5.08 10.98 11.23
N ASP A 437 5.13 12.06 12.02
CA ASP A 437 3.96 12.79 12.52
C ASP A 437 3.28 13.67 11.45
N LYS A 438 3.98 14.04 10.39
CA LYS A 438 3.48 14.86 9.29
C LYS A 438 3.17 14.05 8.05
N GLN A 439 4.03 13.09 7.73
CA GLN A 439 3.96 12.31 6.51
C GLN A 439 3.24 10.97 6.69
N VAL A 440 2.99 10.53 7.93
CA VAL A 440 2.41 9.19 8.23
C VAL A 440 3.23 8.07 7.58
N ASN A 441 4.54 8.28 7.42
CA ASN A 441 5.48 7.32 6.84
C ASN A 441 6.04 6.42 7.92
N ASP A 442 6.49 5.24 7.53
CA ASP A 442 7.28 4.29 8.32
C ASP A 442 6.63 3.76 9.61
N HIS A 443 5.35 4.01 9.84
CA HIS A 443 4.68 3.62 11.06
C HIS A 443 4.82 2.12 11.36
N HIS A 444 4.80 1.25 10.34
CA HIS A 444 4.99 -0.19 10.53
C HIS A 444 6.43 -0.53 10.96
N PHE A 445 7.45 0.23 10.52
CA PHE A 445 8.81 0.07 11.02
C PHE A 445 8.89 0.46 12.50
N HIS A 446 8.40 1.66 12.84
CA HIS A 446 8.42 2.16 14.22
C HIS A 446 7.62 1.24 15.13
N TYR A 447 6.35 1.04 14.88
CA TYR A 447 5.45 0.32 15.78
C TYR A 447 5.70 -1.19 15.81
N GLY A 448 6.27 -1.76 14.75
CA GLY A 448 6.71 -3.15 14.75
C GLY A 448 7.70 -3.46 15.87
N TYR A 449 8.61 -2.55 16.16
CA TYR A 449 9.55 -2.67 17.28
C TYR A 449 8.87 -2.63 18.65
N TRP A 450 7.91 -1.72 18.82
CA TRP A 450 7.14 -1.59 20.06
C TRP A 450 6.26 -2.82 20.31
N ILE A 451 5.59 -3.30 19.27
CA ILE A 451 4.74 -4.50 19.34
C ILE A 451 5.58 -5.72 19.72
N LYS A 452 6.79 -5.86 19.17
CA LYS A 452 7.70 -6.95 19.51
C LYS A 452 8.13 -6.92 20.98
N ALA A 453 8.45 -5.73 21.48
CA ALA A 453 8.78 -5.55 22.89
C ALA A 453 7.61 -5.89 23.80
N ALA A 454 6.41 -5.42 23.45
CA ALA A 454 5.19 -5.78 24.17
C ALA A 454 4.91 -7.28 24.14
N ALA A 455 5.16 -7.97 23.02
CA ALA A 455 5.03 -9.43 22.93
C ALA A 455 6.00 -10.16 23.86
N ALA A 456 7.25 -9.68 23.96
CA ALA A 456 8.24 -10.27 24.87
C ALA A 456 7.82 -10.12 26.34
N VAL A 457 7.28 -8.96 26.73
CA VAL A 457 6.72 -8.75 28.07
C VAL A 457 5.49 -9.63 28.30
N ALA A 458 4.55 -9.67 27.37
CA ALA A 458 3.30 -10.43 27.48
C ALA A 458 3.53 -11.93 27.66
N MET A 459 4.56 -12.49 27.03
CA MET A 459 4.94 -13.90 27.20
C MET A 459 5.42 -14.21 28.63
N LYS A 460 6.04 -13.25 29.32
CA LYS A 460 6.51 -13.39 30.70
C LYS A 460 5.45 -12.94 31.72
N ASP A 461 4.65 -11.94 31.38
CA ASP A 461 3.60 -11.39 32.22
C ASP A 461 2.26 -11.26 31.46
N PRO A 462 1.46 -12.34 31.38
CA PRO A 462 0.15 -12.31 30.74
C PRO A 462 -0.86 -11.37 31.40
N GLN A 463 -0.66 -10.98 32.66
CA GLN A 463 -1.54 -10.02 33.33
C GLN A 463 -1.31 -8.60 32.80
N TRP A 464 -0.05 -8.23 32.59
CA TRP A 464 0.30 -6.98 31.91
C TRP A 464 -0.35 -6.86 30.53
N ALA A 465 -0.36 -7.94 29.76
CA ALA A 465 -1.00 -7.97 28.44
C ALA A 465 -2.51 -7.68 28.52
N LYS A 466 -3.20 -8.09 29.59
CA LYS A 466 -4.62 -7.76 29.78
C LYS A 466 -4.85 -6.30 30.14
N GLU A 467 -3.92 -5.68 30.84
CA GLU A 467 -4.02 -4.29 31.27
C GLU A 467 -3.65 -3.32 30.15
N TRP A 468 -2.56 -3.57 29.46
CA TRP A 468 -1.95 -2.69 28.49
C TRP A 468 -2.16 -3.08 27.03
N GLY A 469 -2.63 -4.28 26.76
CA GLY A 469 -2.82 -4.80 25.40
C GLY A 469 -3.73 -3.94 24.51
N GLY A 470 -4.61 -3.12 25.11
CA GLY A 470 -5.41 -2.15 24.39
C GLY A 470 -4.56 -1.16 23.56
N MET A 471 -3.44 -0.68 24.13
CA MET A 471 -2.52 0.23 23.43
C MET A 471 -1.76 -0.47 22.31
N VAL A 472 -1.39 -1.73 22.51
CA VAL A 472 -0.76 -2.55 21.46
C VAL A 472 -1.73 -2.77 20.28
N TYR A 473 -3.01 -2.99 20.57
CA TYR A 473 -4.05 -3.10 19.55
C TYR A 473 -4.26 -1.79 18.77
N GLU A 474 -4.06 -0.61 19.37
CA GLU A 474 -4.08 0.65 18.63
C GLU A 474 -2.89 0.74 17.64
N MET A 475 -1.69 0.33 18.04
CA MET A 475 -0.53 0.27 17.13
C MET A 475 -0.76 -0.72 15.98
N ILE A 476 -1.28 -1.91 16.27
CA ILE A 476 -1.64 -2.90 15.24
C ILE A 476 -2.73 -2.35 14.33
N GLY A 477 -3.73 -1.68 14.90
CA GLY A 477 -4.82 -1.04 14.15
C GLY A 477 -4.28 -0.01 13.16
N ASP A 478 -3.32 0.80 13.57
CA ASP A 478 -2.75 1.82 12.70
C ASP A 478 -2.06 1.23 11.46
N ILE A 479 -1.27 0.18 11.63
CA ILE A 479 -0.43 -0.36 10.54
C ILE A 479 -1.08 -1.50 9.75
N ALA A 480 -1.99 -2.27 10.35
CA ALA A 480 -2.50 -3.53 9.78
C ALA A 480 -3.94 -3.84 10.18
N ASN A 481 -4.83 -2.85 10.21
CA ASN A 481 -6.23 -3.11 10.53
C ASN A 481 -6.91 -3.99 9.47
N ALA A 482 -7.31 -5.21 9.85
CA ALA A 482 -8.05 -6.11 8.97
C ALA A 482 -9.58 -5.92 9.03
N ASN A 483 -10.08 -5.02 9.89
CA ASN A 483 -11.49 -4.67 9.97
C ASN A 483 -11.84 -3.63 8.90
N ARG A 484 -12.57 -4.04 7.86
CA ARG A 484 -12.95 -3.15 6.74
C ARG A 484 -13.92 -2.05 7.13
N ASP A 485 -14.65 -2.22 8.22
CA ASP A 485 -15.48 -1.15 8.79
C ASP A 485 -14.65 -0.08 9.54
N GLY A 486 -13.34 -0.26 9.59
CA GLY A 486 -12.40 0.64 10.25
C GLY A 486 -12.31 0.48 11.77
N SER A 487 -13.13 -0.35 12.41
CA SER A 487 -13.11 -0.50 13.87
C SER A 487 -11.76 -1.00 14.38
N SER A 488 -11.31 -0.46 15.52
CA SER A 488 -10.10 -0.91 16.21
C SER A 488 -10.23 -2.35 16.73
N TYR A 489 -9.10 -3.04 16.88
CA TYR A 489 -9.03 -4.29 17.63
C TYR A 489 -9.23 -4.08 19.14
N ASN A 490 -8.97 -2.89 19.64
CA ASN A 490 -9.27 -2.51 21.01
C ASN A 490 -10.77 -2.26 21.18
N LYS A 491 -11.49 -3.24 21.72
CA LYS A 491 -12.95 -3.20 21.91
C LYS A 491 -13.43 -2.10 22.85
N ASN A 492 -12.53 -1.47 23.60
CA ASN A 492 -12.83 -0.37 24.53
C ASN A 492 -12.56 1.01 23.89
N SER A 493 -12.19 1.06 22.62
CA SER A 493 -11.86 2.27 21.87
C SER A 493 -12.86 2.51 20.73
N GLU A 494 -13.10 3.78 20.45
CA GLU A 494 -13.87 4.24 19.29
C GLU A 494 -12.97 4.66 18.12
N THR A 495 -11.66 4.42 18.23
CA THR A 495 -10.70 4.74 17.16
C THR A 495 -10.98 3.93 15.90
N ARG A 496 -10.70 4.53 14.76
CA ARG A 496 -10.90 3.94 13.44
C ARG A 496 -9.63 4.05 12.62
N TYR A 497 -9.31 3.00 11.89
CA TYR A 497 -8.11 2.90 11.06
C TYR A 497 -8.45 2.42 9.66
N PRO A 498 -7.74 2.87 8.61
CA PRO A 498 -7.93 2.33 7.28
C PRO A 498 -7.55 0.83 7.22
N PHE A 499 -8.16 0.12 6.28
CA PHE A 499 -7.86 -1.29 6.04
C PHE A 499 -6.42 -1.46 5.58
N LEU A 500 -5.63 -2.27 6.31
CA LEU A 500 -4.24 -2.65 6.00
C LEU A 500 -3.34 -1.48 5.55
N ARG A 501 -3.38 -0.34 6.25
CA ARG A 501 -2.65 0.89 5.89
C ARG A 501 -1.30 0.67 5.21
N ASN A 502 -0.42 -0.12 5.81
CA ASN A 502 0.95 -0.29 5.35
C ASN A 502 1.17 -1.55 4.50
N PHE A 503 0.17 -2.40 4.30
CA PHE A 503 0.34 -3.67 3.61
C PHE A 503 -0.48 -3.75 2.33
N ASP A 504 0.20 -3.83 1.18
CA ASP A 504 -0.45 -4.06 -0.10
C ASP A 504 -0.77 -5.56 -0.27
N ILE A 505 -2.03 -5.88 -0.15
CA ILE A 505 -2.49 -7.28 -0.18
C ILE A 505 -2.38 -7.90 -1.57
N TYR A 506 -2.40 -7.10 -2.64
CA TYR A 506 -2.25 -7.60 -4.00
C TYR A 506 -0.79 -7.83 -4.38
N GLU A 507 0.10 -6.92 -4.03
CA GLU A 507 1.54 -7.05 -4.30
C GLU A 507 2.28 -7.90 -3.25
N GLY A 508 1.71 -8.08 -2.06
CA GLY A 508 2.26 -8.93 -1.01
C GLY A 508 3.48 -8.34 -0.32
N HIS A 509 3.56 -7.02 -0.19
CA HIS A 509 4.60 -6.30 0.53
C HIS A 509 4.08 -5.00 1.13
N SER A 510 4.94 -4.31 1.89
CA SER A 510 4.61 -3.04 2.53
C SER A 510 4.96 -1.85 1.67
N TRP A 511 4.27 -0.74 1.94
CA TRP A 511 4.63 0.59 1.46
C TRP A 511 5.00 1.48 2.65
N ALA A 512 6.11 2.22 2.53
CA ALA A 512 6.66 3.05 3.60
C ALA A 512 6.10 4.46 3.60
N SER A 513 6.05 5.11 2.42
CA SER A 513 5.62 6.50 2.31
C SER A 513 4.12 6.66 2.55
N GLY A 514 3.76 7.62 3.39
CA GLY A 514 2.37 7.99 3.67
C GLY A 514 1.89 9.12 2.79
N VAL A 515 2.20 10.36 3.20
CA VAL A 515 2.03 11.55 2.36
C VAL A 515 3.22 11.62 1.42
N ALA A 516 2.98 11.36 0.13
CA ALA A 516 4.05 11.23 -0.86
C ALA A 516 4.65 12.57 -1.32
N ASN A 517 4.32 13.68 -0.70
CA ASN A 517 4.84 15.00 -1.01
C ASN A 517 5.68 15.53 0.16
N TYR A 518 6.94 15.87 -0.08
CA TYR A 518 7.93 16.14 0.96
C TYR A 518 8.25 17.61 1.20
N GLU A 519 7.67 18.54 0.46
CA GLU A 519 7.92 19.96 0.70
C GLU A 519 6.88 20.57 1.64
N PHE A 520 7.30 20.84 2.85
CA PHE A 520 6.55 21.62 3.82
C PHE A 520 7.12 23.04 3.90
N ASP A 521 6.26 24.03 4.05
CA ASP A 521 6.69 25.40 4.33
C ASP A 521 7.29 25.52 5.75
N GLU A 522 7.82 26.70 6.09
CA GLU A 522 8.41 26.98 7.40
C GLU A 522 7.45 26.81 8.59
N ASN A 523 6.14 26.73 8.32
CA ASN A 523 5.10 26.48 9.32
C ASN A 523 4.66 25.00 9.36
N GLY A 524 5.30 24.12 8.58
CA GLY A 524 4.96 22.72 8.48
C GLY A 524 3.66 22.45 7.67
N VAL A 525 3.25 23.40 6.83
CA VAL A 525 2.14 23.23 5.90
C VAL A 525 2.67 22.73 4.57
N LEU A 526 2.01 21.73 3.98
CA LEU A 526 2.39 21.20 2.68
C LEU A 526 2.41 22.33 1.63
N ALA A 527 3.54 22.50 0.95
CA ALA A 527 3.70 23.53 -0.08
C ALA A 527 2.71 23.29 -1.22
N GLU A 528 2.10 24.37 -1.75
CA GLU A 528 1.12 24.28 -2.86
C GLU A 528 1.68 23.62 -4.13
N ASN A 529 2.99 23.67 -4.30
CA ASN A 529 3.71 23.06 -5.42
C ASN A 529 4.85 22.18 -4.91
N GLY A 530 4.65 21.53 -3.75
CA GLY A 530 5.66 20.66 -3.17
C GLY A 530 6.17 19.67 -4.20
N GLY A 531 7.48 19.45 -4.18
CA GLY A 531 8.15 18.59 -5.15
C GLY A 531 7.48 17.22 -5.20
N LEU A 532 7.21 16.75 -6.40
CA LEU A 532 6.65 15.41 -6.61
C LEU A 532 7.66 14.39 -6.08
N SER A 533 7.23 13.56 -5.15
CA SER A 533 8.01 12.38 -4.78
C SER A 533 7.92 11.36 -5.92
N GLY A 534 8.93 10.51 -6.06
CA GLY A 534 8.95 9.46 -7.08
C GLY A 534 7.90 8.35 -6.87
N GLY A 535 6.78 8.63 -6.20
CA GLY A 535 5.77 7.66 -5.82
C GLY A 535 6.07 6.96 -4.49
N ASN A 536 5.33 5.90 -4.19
CA ASN A 536 5.50 5.15 -2.95
C ASN A 536 6.65 4.13 -3.07
N ASN A 537 7.37 3.87 -1.98
CA ASN A 537 8.47 2.92 -1.92
C ASN A 537 8.25 1.84 -0.85
N GLN A 538 8.95 0.73 -0.97
CA GLN A 538 8.99 -0.31 0.06
C GLN A 538 10.01 0.00 1.16
N GLU A 539 11.06 0.73 0.85
CA GLU A 539 12.21 1.18 1.64
C GLU A 539 12.98 0.02 2.30
N SER A 540 12.46 -0.56 3.38
CA SER A 540 13.15 -1.60 4.16
C SER A 540 12.31 -2.88 4.27
N SER A 541 12.66 -3.90 3.49
CA SER A 541 12.01 -5.21 3.58
C SER A 541 12.29 -5.93 4.91
N SER A 542 13.47 -5.74 5.49
CA SER A 542 13.84 -6.37 6.77
C SER A 542 13.01 -5.81 7.93
N GLU A 543 12.80 -4.51 7.98
CA GLU A 543 11.97 -3.87 9.01
C GLU A 543 10.48 -4.21 8.83
N SER A 544 10.01 -4.32 7.57
CA SER A 544 8.67 -4.81 7.27
C SER A 544 8.46 -6.25 7.80
N VAL A 545 9.40 -7.16 7.53
CA VAL A 545 9.34 -8.54 8.04
C VAL A 545 9.36 -8.56 9.57
N ASN A 546 10.17 -7.71 10.21
CA ASN A 546 10.17 -7.57 11.67
C ASN A 546 8.79 -7.12 12.18
N ALA A 547 8.16 -6.13 11.54
CA ALA A 547 6.83 -5.65 11.92
C ALA A 547 5.77 -6.76 11.84
N TRP A 548 5.67 -7.45 10.70
CA TRP A 548 4.67 -8.52 10.52
C TRP A 548 4.94 -9.72 11.42
N SER A 549 6.20 -10.06 11.67
CA SER A 549 6.58 -11.10 12.65
C SER A 549 6.16 -10.69 14.06
N SER A 550 6.30 -9.43 14.41
CA SER A 550 5.91 -8.91 15.72
C SER A 550 4.41 -9.03 15.99
N LEU A 551 3.57 -8.80 14.97
CA LEU A 551 2.13 -9.00 15.07
C LEU A 551 1.77 -10.46 15.36
N ILE A 552 2.46 -11.40 14.69
CA ILE A 552 2.25 -12.84 14.89
C ILE A 552 2.69 -13.25 16.30
N LEU A 553 3.81 -12.70 16.80
CA LEU A 553 4.29 -12.99 18.16
C LEU A 553 3.36 -12.43 19.23
N TRP A 554 2.70 -11.30 18.98
CA TRP A 554 1.71 -10.73 19.89
C TRP A 554 0.43 -11.58 19.94
N GLY A 555 -0.11 -12.06 18.79
CA GLY A 555 -1.34 -12.88 18.70
C GLY A 555 -1.17 -14.28 19.24
#